data_263c97cfc0cbba996d620270f9f8e59e
#
_entry.id   263c97cfc0cbba996d620270f9f8e59e
#
_cell.length_a   1.000
_cell.length_b   1.000
_cell.length_c   1.000
_cell.angle_alpha   90.00
_cell.angle_beta   90.00
_cell.angle_gamma   90.00
#
_symmetry.space_group_name_H-M   'P 1'
#
loop_
_entity.id
_entity.type
_entity.pdbx_description
1 polymer ?
#
loop_
_entity_poly.entity_id
_entity_poly.type
_entity_poly.pdbx_seq_one_letter_code
_entity_poly.pdbx_strand_id
1 'polypeptide(L)'
;MNGTDVKWRFKPTGRDFNYAFRTYDRNKIVMTAANFAPKASSSHASSFESSASSWKSSSKDNYVYINVFDYDKSWMIEVTENGKSLTPELVSIKDPLHLVTYEAKRYNDGSAPTSDFKARTVTSHIFRVKASSASSTLEIKVTDRFGNVSTESMKRPREFSIDEYKK
;
A
#
# COMPACT_ATOMS: atom_id res chain seq x y z
N MET A 1 9.60 -0.74 34.76
CA MET A 1 8.27 -1.24 34.36
C MET A 1 7.37 -1.10 35.58
N ASN A 2 6.35 -0.26 35.51
CA ASN A 2 5.35 -0.15 36.56
C ASN A 2 4.16 -1.03 36.19
N GLY A 3 4.02 -2.13 36.90
CA GLY A 3 2.81 -2.93 36.87
C GLY A 3 2.59 -3.76 35.60
N THR A 4 1.35 -3.84 35.18
CA THR A 4 0.81 -4.78 34.21
C THR A 4 0.64 -4.20 32.80
N ASP A 5 0.97 -2.93 32.54
CA ASP A 5 0.80 -2.29 31.23
C ASP A 5 1.97 -2.62 30.28
N VAL A 6 1.75 -3.58 29.40
CA VAL A 6 2.68 -3.90 28.31
C VAL A 6 2.20 -3.18 27.04
N LYS A 7 2.97 -2.18 26.60
CA LYS A 7 2.79 -1.55 25.29
C LYS A 7 3.74 -2.18 24.31
N TRP A 8 3.22 -2.63 23.17
CA TRP A 8 4.01 -3.20 22.09
C TRP A 8 3.69 -2.52 20.78
N ARG A 9 4.62 -2.58 19.85
CA ARG A 9 4.50 -1.93 18.56
C ARG A 9 5.22 -2.74 17.50
N PHE A 10 4.55 -2.99 16.38
CA PHE A 10 5.17 -3.54 15.21
C PHE A 10 5.78 -2.43 14.35
N LYS A 11 6.82 -2.78 13.61
CA LYS A 11 7.34 -1.97 12.52
C LYS A 11 7.87 -2.87 11.42
N PRO A 12 7.77 -2.47 10.15
CA PRO A 12 8.46 -3.16 9.07
C PRO A 12 9.98 -3.12 9.28
N THR A 13 10.66 -4.20 8.92
CA THR A 13 12.13 -4.29 9.01
C THR A 13 12.79 -3.12 8.26
N GLY A 14 13.76 -2.48 8.87
CA GLY A 14 14.48 -1.34 8.30
C GLY A 14 13.72 0.00 8.32
N ARG A 15 12.57 0.07 9.02
CA ARG A 15 11.77 1.31 9.15
C ARG A 15 11.75 1.84 10.57
N ASP A 16 11.47 3.14 10.69
CA ASP A 16 11.27 3.78 11.99
C ASP A 16 9.93 3.35 12.62
N PHE A 17 9.84 3.47 13.93
CA PHE A 17 8.60 3.19 14.65
C PHE A 17 7.41 4.07 14.23
N ASN A 18 7.68 5.24 13.65
CA ASN A 18 6.64 6.15 13.17
C ASN A 18 6.13 5.82 11.76
N TYR A 19 6.68 4.77 11.11
CA TYR A 19 6.26 4.32 9.80
C TYR A 19 5.17 3.24 9.95
N ALA A 20 3.93 3.68 10.17
CA ALA A 20 2.80 2.79 10.43
C ALA A 20 1.97 2.47 9.19
N PHE A 21 2.15 3.20 8.10
CA PHE A 21 1.36 3.01 6.88
C PHE A 21 2.13 3.44 5.64
N ARG A 22 1.61 3.06 4.47
CA ARG A 22 2.08 3.48 3.15
C ARG A 22 0.91 3.93 2.30
N THR A 23 1.14 4.94 1.47
CA THR A 23 0.12 5.50 0.58
C THR A 23 0.47 5.29 -0.88
N TYR A 24 -0.58 5.15 -1.71
CA TYR A 24 -0.46 4.93 -3.13
C TYR A 24 -1.40 5.83 -3.91
N ASP A 25 -0.87 6.56 -4.91
CA ASP A 25 -1.68 7.32 -5.86
C ASP A 25 -2.19 6.38 -6.98
N ARG A 26 -3.48 6.03 -6.93
CA ARG A 26 -4.06 5.11 -7.91
C ARG A 26 -3.95 5.59 -9.35
N ASN A 27 -3.92 6.89 -9.56
CA ASN A 27 -3.81 7.48 -10.90
C ASN A 27 -2.44 7.23 -11.54
N LYS A 28 -1.43 6.88 -10.72
CA LYS A 28 -0.02 6.75 -11.13
C LYS A 28 0.52 5.32 -11.09
N ILE A 29 -0.34 4.35 -10.80
CA ILE A 29 0.07 2.95 -10.75
C ILE A 29 -0.39 2.24 -12.01
N VAL A 30 0.59 1.70 -12.77
CA VAL A 30 0.37 0.83 -13.93
C VAL A 30 1.31 -0.36 -13.80
N MET A 31 0.74 -1.54 -13.52
CA MET A 31 1.51 -2.77 -13.31
C MET A 31 1.38 -3.70 -14.51
N THR A 32 2.39 -3.71 -15.36
CA THR A 32 2.52 -4.64 -16.47
C THR A 32 3.77 -5.49 -16.29
N ALA A 33 3.81 -6.65 -16.94
CA ALA A 33 5.01 -7.49 -16.94
C ALA A 33 6.19 -6.76 -17.61
N ALA A 34 5.95 -5.97 -18.65
CA ALA A 34 6.97 -5.15 -19.29
C ALA A 34 7.67 -4.19 -18.31
N ASN A 35 6.92 -3.62 -17.35
CA ASN A 35 7.49 -2.66 -16.40
C ASN A 35 8.19 -3.32 -15.21
N PHE A 36 7.71 -4.49 -14.74
CA PHE A 36 8.17 -5.04 -13.47
C PHE A 36 8.76 -6.46 -13.56
N ALA A 37 8.50 -7.18 -14.65
CA ALA A 37 9.03 -8.52 -14.89
C ALA A 37 9.45 -8.70 -16.36
N PRO A 38 10.32 -7.84 -16.92
CA PRO A 38 10.63 -7.83 -18.36
C PRO A 38 11.35 -9.08 -18.86
N LYS A 39 11.94 -9.88 -17.98
CA LYS A 39 12.61 -11.15 -18.32
C LYS A 39 11.72 -12.37 -18.10
N ALA A 40 10.48 -12.18 -17.64
CA ALA A 40 9.55 -13.27 -17.42
C ALA A 40 9.19 -13.97 -18.74
N SER A 41 9.03 -15.29 -18.71
CA SER A 41 8.45 -16.03 -19.83
C SER A 41 7.02 -15.54 -20.12
N SER A 42 6.49 -15.80 -21.31
CA SER A 42 5.12 -15.38 -21.66
C SER A 42 4.06 -15.87 -20.68
N SER A 43 4.21 -17.10 -20.17
CA SER A 43 3.30 -17.66 -19.16
C SER A 43 3.42 -16.95 -17.81
N HIS A 44 4.64 -16.63 -17.37
CA HIS A 44 4.89 -15.90 -16.14
C HIS A 44 4.43 -14.44 -16.24
N ALA A 45 4.65 -13.79 -17.38
CA ALA A 45 4.15 -12.44 -17.66
C ALA A 45 2.62 -12.39 -17.56
N SER A 46 1.91 -13.31 -18.21
CA SER A 46 0.45 -13.43 -18.12
C SER A 46 -0.03 -13.70 -16.68
N SER A 47 0.68 -14.54 -15.94
CA SER A 47 0.37 -14.85 -14.54
C SER A 47 0.53 -13.62 -13.64
N PHE A 48 1.59 -12.84 -13.83
CA PHE A 48 1.78 -11.59 -13.10
C PHE A 48 0.68 -10.58 -13.41
N GLU A 49 0.37 -10.34 -14.68
CA GLU A 49 -0.65 -9.37 -15.09
C GLU A 49 -2.06 -9.76 -14.62
N SER A 50 -2.36 -11.07 -14.59
CA SER A 50 -3.58 -11.58 -13.98
C SER A 50 -3.61 -11.30 -12.48
N SER A 51 -2.51 -11.54 -11.77
CA SER A 51 -2.40 -11.25 -10.34
C SER A 51 -2.52 -9.75 -10.05
N ALA A 52 -1.94 -8.90 -10.90
CA ALA A 52 -1.95 -7.44 -10.79
C ALA A 52 -3.16 -6.77 -11.47
N SER A 53 -4.22 -7.51 -11.80
CA SER A 53 -5.33 -7.01 -12.62
C SER A 53 -5.96 -5.70 -12.14
N SER A 54 -6.07 -5.49 -10.83
CA SER A 54 -6.57 -4.23 -10.23
C SER A 54 -5.65 -3.03 -10.46
N TRP A 55 -4.42 -3.25 -10.88
CA TRP A 55 -3.37 -2.24 -11.06
C TRP A 55 -2.84 -2.19 -12.49
N LYS A 56 -3.37 -2.98 -13.41
CA LYS A 56 -2.85 -3.15 -14.77
C LYS A 56 -2.93 -1.88 -15.62
N SER A 57 -3.89 -1.01 -15.36
CA SER A 57 -4.06 0.25 -16.09
C SER A 57 -4.14 1.43 -15.12
N SER A 58 -3.79 2.63 -15.59
CA SER A 58 -4.01 3.85 -14.83
C SER A 58 -5.50 4.07 -14.55
N SER A 59 -5.80 4.76 -13.47
CA SER A 59 -7.14 5.20 -13.13
C SER A 59 -7.20 6.74 -13.16
N LYS A 60 -8.39 7.30 -13.37
CA LYS A 60 -8.67 8.73 -13.24
C LYS A 60 -9.64 9.01 -12.10
N ASP A 61 -9.85 8.01 -11.23
CA ASP A 61 -10.88 8.09 -10.17
C ASP A 61 -10.43 8.89 -8.95
N ASN A 62 -9.17 9.34 -8.94
CA ASN A 62 -8.51 10.09 -7.86
C ASN A 62 -8.46 9.37 -6.52
N TYR A 63 -8.54 8.03 -6.52
CA TYR A 63 -8.38 7.27 -5.29
C TYR A 63 -6.92 7.29 -4.81
N VAL A 64 -6.79 7.43 -3.49
CA VAL A 64 -5.57 7.16 -2.74
C VAL A 64 -5.80 5.93 -1.90
N TYR A 65 -4.87 4.98 -1.96
CA TYR A 65 -4.88 3.78 -1.12
C TYR A 65 -3.91 3.96 0.03
N ILE A 66 -4.30 3.47 1.19
CA ILE A 66 -3.55 3.57 2.44
C ILE A 66 -3.42 2.17 3.00
N ASN A 67 -2.23 1.61 2.96
CA ASN A 67 -1.92 0.31 3.57
C ASN A 67 -1.40 0.56 4.99
N VAL A 68 -2.22 0.26 5.99
CA VAL A 68 -1.89 0.46 7.42
C VAL A 68 -1.35 -0.85 7.97
N PHE A 69 -0.07 -0.86 8.33
CA PHE A 69 0.61 -2.05 8.83
C PHE A 69 0.11 -2.42 10.22
N ASP A 70 -0.16 -3.72 10.43
CA ASP A 70 -0.68 -4.24 11.70
C ASP A 70 -1.98 -3.60 12.20
N TYR A 71 -2.78 -3.08 11.29
CA TYR A 71 -4.03 -2.42 11.62
C TYR A 71 -4.91 -3.29 12.55
N ASP A 72 -5.39 -2.66 13.61
CA ASP A 72 -6.40 -3.16 14.51
C ASP A 72 -7.63 -2.24 14.46
N LYS A 73 -8.83 -2.80 14.67
CA LYS A 73 -10.10 -2.04 14.60
C LYS A 73 -10.20 -0.89 15.61
N SER A 74 -9.36 -0.89 16.64
CA SER A 74 -9.28 0.21 17.62
C SER A 74 -8.43 1.39 17.12
N TRP A 75 -7.74 1.26 15.98
CA TRP A 75 -6.93 2.34 15.42
C TRP A 75 -7.82 3.36 14.70
N MET A 76 -7.38 4.61 14.73
CA MET A 76 -8.04 5.69 13.99
C MET A 76 -7.24 6.05 12.74
N ILE A 77 -7.95 6.19 11.63
CA ILE A 77 -7.40 6.66 10.36
C ILE A 77 -8.14 7.93 9.98
N GLU A 78 -7.44 9.05 10.01
CA GLU A 78 -7.99 10.37 9.70
C GLU A 78 -7.34 10.84 8.39
N VAL A 79 -8.15 11.29 7.45
CA VAL A 79 -7.68 11.85 6.19
C VAL A 79 -8.38 13.16 5.93
N THR A 80 -7.60 14.20 5.61
CA THR A 80 -8.17 15.50 5.24
C THR A 80 -7.60 16.00 3.91
N GLU A 81 -8.42 16.75 3.19
CA GLU A 81 -8.06 17.47 1.97
C GLU A 81 -8.48 18.94 2.15
N ASN A 82 -7.51 19.87 2.14
CA ASN A 82 -7.77 21.28 2.41
C ASN A 82 -8.58 21.53 3.70
N GLY A 83 -8.28 20.79 4.76
CA GLY A 83 -8.98 20.86 6.05
C GLY A 83 -10.34 20.16 6.09
N LYS A 84 -10.83 19.61 4.98
CA LYS A 84 -12.10 18.86 4.93
C LYS A 84 -11.83 17.38 5.11
N SER A 85 -12.54 16.74 6.03
CA SER A 85 -12.42 15.30 6.30
C SER A 85 -12.92 14.46 5.13
N LEU A 86 -12.16 13.41 4.80
CA LEU A 86 -12.54 12.33 3.90
C LEU A 86 -12.72 11.03 4.71
N THR A 87 -13.68 10.22 4.32
CA THR A 87 -13.95 8.94 5.00
C THR A 87 -13.14 7.82 4.38
N PRO A 88 -12.20 7.18 5.11
CA PRO A 88 -11.49 6.00 4.63
C PRO A 88 -12.44 4.81 4.53
N GLU A 89 -12.39 4.10 3.41
CA GLU A 89 -13.15 2.89 3.13
C GLU A 89 -12.22 1.69 3.12
N LEU A 90 -12.49 0.67 3.93
CA LEU A 90 -11.76 -0.61 3.90
C LEU A 90 -12.04 -1.34 2.58
N VAL A 91 -10.99 -1.81 1.91
CA VAL A 91 -11.12 -2.45 0.60
C VAL A 91 -10.33 -3.76 0.52
N SER A 92 -10.84 -4.67 -0.31
CA SER A 92 -10.19 -5.95 -0.62
C SER A 92 -9.41 -5.82 -1.93
N ILE A 93 -8.11 -5.57 -1.82
CA ILE A 93 -7.22 -5.39 -2.97
C ILE A 93 -5.82 -5.89 -2.61
N LYS A 94 -5.08 -6.39 -3.60
CA LYS A 94 -3.68 -6.78 -3.40
C LYS A 94 -2.79 -5.56 -3.24
N ASP A 95 -1.85 -5.63 -2.30
CA ASP A 95 -0.85 -4.57 -2.12
C ASP A 95 0.07 -4.46 -3.35
N PRO A 96 0.18 -3.28 -3.97
CA PRO A 96 0.98 -3.11 -5.18
C PRO A 96 2.47 -3.30 -4.95
N LEU A 97 3.00 -2.94 -3.79
CA LEU A 97 4.41 -3.14 -3.51
C LEU A 97 4.74 -4.62 -3.33
N HIS A 98 3.87 -5.38 -2.65
CA HIS A 98 4.04 -6.82 -2.51
C HIS A 98 4.01 -7.53 -3.87
N LEU A 99 3.09 -7.14 -4.76
CA LEU A 99 3.06 -7.66 -6.13
C LEU A 99 4.40 -7.50 -6.84
N VAL A 100 5.02 -6.32 -6.74
CA VAL A 100 6.27 -6.05 -7.44
C VAL A 100 7.48 -6.69 -6.74
N THR A 101 7.61 -6.52 -5.42
CA THR A 101 8.80 -6.97 -4.69
C THR A 101 8.87 -8.48 -4.52
N TYR A 102 7.73 -9.16 -4.59
CA TYR A 102 7.69 -10.62 -4.46
C TYR A 102 7.27 -11.31 -5.75
N GLU A 103 6.06 -11.06 -6.28
CA GLU A 103 5.56 -11.84 -7.42
C GLU A 103 6.29 -11.49 -8.73
N ALA A 104 6.39 -10.21 -9.08
CA ALA A 104 7.08 -9.79 -10.29
C ALA A 104 8.56 -10.22 -10.27
N LYS A 105 9.22 -10.03 -9.13
CA LYS A 105 10.62 -10.46 -8.97
C LYS A 105 10.79 -11.96 -9.22
N ARG A 106 9.95 -12.80 -8.63
CA ARG A 106 10.00 -14.26 -8.82
C ARG A 106 9.81 -14.65 -10.28
N TYR A 107 8.79 -14.11 -10.92
CA TYR A 107 8.52 -14.36 -12.33
C TYR A 107 9.66 -13.88 -13.23
N ASN A 108 10.23 -12.73 -12.92
CA ASN A 108 11.37 -12.16 -13.65
C ASN A 108 12.63 -13.04 -13.51
N ASP A 109 12.81 -13.69 -12.37
CA ASP A 109 13.91 -14.61 -12.08
C ASP A 109 13.64 -16.05 -12.56
N GLY A 110 12.57 -16.28 -13.34
CA GLY A 110 12.22 -17.56 -13.92
C GLY A 110 11.51 -18.54 -12.98
N SER A 111 11.12 -18.12 -11.80
CA SER A 111 10.41 -18.95 -10.81
C SER A 111 8.98 -18.46 -10.58
N ALA A 112 8.08 -19.36 -10.20
CA ALA A 112 6.73 -18.97 -9.78
C ALA A 112 6.71 -18.62 -8.28
N PRO A 113 5.89 -17.62 -7.87
CA PRO A 113 5.62 -17.34 -6.46
C PRO A 113 4.97 -18.55 -5.79
N THR A 114 5.37 -18.85 -4.56
CA THR A 114 4.69 -19.88 -3.77
C THR A 114 3.32 -19.39 -3.30
N SER A 115 2.36 -20.30 -3.19
CA SER A 115 0.99 -19.99 -2.79
C SER A 115 0.91 -19.23 -1.45
N ASP A 116 1.79 -19.58 -0.52
CA ASP A 116 1.75 -19.04 0.85
C ASP A 116 2.15 -17.57 0.94
N PHE A 117 2.98 -17.12 0.01
CA PHE A 117 3.51 -15.74 -0.01
C PHE A 117 2.92 -14.86 -1.12
N LYS A 118 2.03 -15.38 -1.97
CA LYS A 118 1.35 -14.55 -2.96
C LYS A 118 0.54 -13.43 -2.31
N ALA A 119 0.47 -12.29 -2.98
CA ALA A 119 -0.36 -11.18 -2.55
C ALA A 119 -1.82 -11.63 -2.41
N ARG A 120 -2.42 -11.30 -1.28
CA ARG A 120 -3.82 -11.63 -0.98
C ARG A 120 -4.74 -10.51 -1.43
N THR A 121 -5.90 -10.87 -1.96
CA THR A 121 -6.96 -9.92 -2.32
C THR A 121 -7.72 -9.47 -1.07
N VAL A 122 -8.01 -10.42 -0.17
CA VAL A 122 -8.70 -10.11 1.08
C VAL A 122 -7.68 -9.60 2.08
N THR A 123 -7.77 -8.32 2.42
CA THR A 123 -6.96 -7.66 3.43
C THR A 123 -7.86 -6.99 4.45
N SER A 124 -7.38 -6.84 5.67
CA SER A 124 -8.08 -6.14 6.75
C SER A 124 -7.46 -4.79 7.08
N HIS A 125 -6.54 -4.31 6.23
CA HIS A 125 -5.68 -3.18 6.56
C HIS A 125 -5.39 -2.23 5.39
N ILE A 126 -6.04 -2.42 4.22
CA ILE A 126 -5.93 -1.50 3.09
C ILE A 126 -7.21 -0.68 2.99
N PHE A 127 -7.05 0.62 3.04
CA PHE A 127 -8.13 1.60 2.94
C PHE A 127 -7.98 2.41 1.67
N ARG A 128 -9.07 3.03 1.21
CA ARG A 128 -9.01 4.04 0.16
C ARG A 128 -9.83 5.26 0.52
N VAL A 129 -9.44 6.40 -0.01
CA VAL A 129 -10.20 7.64 -0.01
C VAL A 129 -10.25 8.22 -1.41
N LYS A 130 -11.33 8.93 -1.74
CA LYS A 130 -11.45 9.63 -3.01
C LYS A 130 -11.11 11.09 -2.81
N ALA A 131 -10.01 11.55 -3.44
CA ALA A 131 -9.62 12.94 -3.47
C ALA A 131 -10.43 13.72 -4.51
N SER A 132 -10.53 15.03 -4.35
CA SER A 132 -11.29 15.91 -5.27
C SER A 132 -10.61 16.06 -6.63
N SER A 133 -9.27 15.96 -6.70
CA SER A 133 -8.51 16.05 -7.94
C SER A 133 -7.27 15.15 -7.96
N ALA A 134 -6.65 15.04 -9.14
CA ALA A 134 -5.41 14.28 -9.32
C ALA A 134 -4.17 14.95 -8.68
N SER A 135 -4.27 16.23 -8.35
CA SER A 135 -3.18 17.03 -7.76
C SER A 135 -3.43 17.43 -6.30
N SER A 136 -4.52 16.97 -5.70
CA SER A 136 -4.84 17.28 -4.29
C SER A 136 -3.80 16.69 -3.35
N THR A 137 -3.35 17.49 -2.37
CA THR A 137 -2.58 17.03 -1.24
C THR A 137 -3.52 16.49 -0.16
N LEU A 138 -3.21 15.33 0.37
CA LEU A 138 -3.95 14.74 1.49
C LEU A 138 -3.08 14.70 2.73
N GLU A 139 -3.64 15.17 3.85
CA GLU A 139 -3.05 14.99 5.17
C GLU A 139 -3.62 13.71 5.79
N ILE A 140 -2.75 12.76 6.09
CA ILE A 140 -3.12 11.44 6.58
C ILE A 140 -2.51 11.26 7.96
N LYS A 141 -3.33 10.81 8.90
CA LYS A 141 -2.93 10.54 10.26
C LYS A 141 -3.48 9.20 10.70
N VAL A 142 -2.61 8.35 11.20
CA VAL A 142 -2.96 7.06 11.79
C VAL A 142 -2.56 7.06 13.24
N THR A 143 -3.50 6.75 14.12
CA THR A 143 -3.28 6.66 15.56
C THR A 143 -3.55 5.24 16.01
N ASP A 144 -2.56 4.58 16.61
CA ASP A 144 -2.71 3.23 17.12
C ASP A 144 -3.48 3.20 18.47
N ARG A 145 -3.80 1.98 18.93
CA ARG A 145 -4.52 1.78 20.21
C ARG A 145 -3.81 2.33 21.45
N PHE A 146 -2.52 2.61 21.36
CA PHE A 146 -1.71 3.15 22.46
C PHE A 146 -1.50 4.66 22.36
N GLY A 147 -2.12 5.31 21.36
CA GLY A 147 -2.00 6.74 21.13
C GLY A 147 -0.75 7.15 20.36
N ASN A 148 0.02 6.21 19.79
CA ASN A 148 1.13 6.56 18.90
C ASN A 148 0.58 7.08 17.57
N VAL A 149 1.11 8.21 17.12
CA VAL A 149 0.67 8.89 15.90
C VAL A 149 1.72 8.75 14.80
N SER A 150 1.25 8.43 13.59
CA SER A 150 2.04 8.50 12.36
C SER A 150 1.30 9.40 11.37
N THR A 151 2.02 10.30 10.70
CA THR A 151 1.45 11.27 9.77
C THR A 151 2.18 11.30 8.45
N GLU A 152 1.45 11.63 7.39
CA GLU A 152 2.01 11.90 6.06
C GLU A 152 1.22 13.02 5.38
N SER A 153 1.95 14.00 4.82
CA SER A 153 1.40 14.94 3.84
C SER A 153 1.67 14.37 2.43
N MET A 154 0.68 13.69 1.88
CA MET A 154 0.77 13.05 0.57
C MET A 154 0.53 14.05 -0.55
N LYS A 155 1.61 14.58 -1.11
CA LYS A 155 1.55 15.41 -2.32
C LYS A 155 1.27 14.55 -3.55
N ARG A 156 0.41 15.01 -4.44
CA ARG A 156 0.04 14.35 -5.68
C ARG A 156 0.23 15.28 -6.88
N PRO A 157 0.50 14.79 -8.09
CA PRO A 157 0.61 13.36 -8.44
C PRO A 157 1.88 12.73 -7.85
N ARG A 158 1.79 11.44 -7.45
CA ARG A 158 2.92 10.69 -6.91
C ARG A 158 3.10 9.38 -7.66
N GLU A 159 4.25 9.25 -8.31
CA GLU A 159 4.59 8.03 -9.05
C GLU A 159 4.82 6.85 -8.09
N PHE A 160 4.47 5.66 -8.53
CA PHE A 160 4.78 4.45 -7.81
C PHE A 160 6.27 4.14 -7.90
N SER A 161 6.92 3.96 -6.76
CA SER A 161 8.33 3.61 -6.68
C SER A 161 8.58 2.45 -5.73
N ILE A 162 9.41 1.50 -6.16
CA ILE A 162 9.93 0.42 -5.30
C ILE A 162 11.07 0.91 -4.40
N ASP A 163 11.67 2.08 -4.68
CA ASP A 163 12.77 2.61 -3.90
C ASP A 163 12.34 3.04 -2.50
N GLU A 164 11.06 3.33 -2.31
CA GLU A 164 10.49 3.53 -0.98
C GLU A 164 10.57 2.28 -0.09
N TYR A 165 10.73 1.10 -0.68
CA TYR A 165 10.96 -0.14 0.06
C TYR A 165 12.40 -0.25 0.59
N LYS A 166 13.35 0.42 -0.07
CA LYS A 166 14.79 0.35 0.24
C LYS A 166 15.26 1.38 1.27
N LYS A 167 14.40 2.30 1.66
CA LYS A 167 14.72 3.37 2.62
C LYS A 167 14.53 2.94 4.05
#